data_103f1789f389b1ad24cd1a6363e90a39
#
_entry.id   103f1789f389b1ad24cd1a6363e90a39
#
_cell.length_a   1.000
_cell.length_b   1.000
_cell.length_c   1.000
_cell.angle_alpha   90.00
_cell.angle_beta   90.00
_cell.angle_gamma   90.00
#
_symmetry.space_group_name_H-M   'P 1'
#
loop_
_entity.id
_entity.type
_entity.pdbx_description
1 polymer ?
#
loop_
_entity_poly.entity_id
_entity_poly.type
_entity_poly.pdbx_seq_one_letter_code
_entity_poly.pdbx_strand_id
1 'polypeptide(L)'
;MTIMEKKGRDLRRKKIVVSWAYAASYQKPISVPQSLILQMPRFGMDLVLAHPPEFKLMPEIMEAAQEQAKKYHTGFEIISEPHGMEKAFKDADVVYAKSWGAMLTTEDANEGAKIIDKYKDWITDARKMKAAKDDAIYMHQLPADRDVEVTSEVMDGPNSVVFDEAENRLHAQKAVMALTMS
;
A
#
# COMPACT_ATOMS: atom_id res chain seq x y z
N MET A 1 -11.49 -8.46 -1.07
CA MET A 1 -12.40 -8.77 -2.19
C MET A 1 -11.73 -8.49 -3.53
N THR A 2 -11.44 -7.26 -3.90
CA THR A 2 -10.87 -6.85 -5.20
C THR A 2 -9.67 -7.70 -5.65
N ILE A 3 -8.70 -7.94 -4.79
CA ILE A 3 -7.54 -8.79 -5.14
C ILE A 3 -8.01 -10.21 -5.53
N MET A 4 -8.96 -10.79 -4.80
CA MET A 4 -9.49 -12.13 -5.11
C MET A 4 -10.26 -12.17 -6.43
N GLU A 5 -10.97 -11.10 -6.78
CA GLU A 5 -11.68 -10.99 -8.05
C GLU A 5 -10.73 -10.88 -9.23
N LYS A 6 -9.67 -10.11 -9.09
CA LYS A 6 -8.71 -9.84 -10.19
C LYS A 6 -7.58 -10.86 -10.29
N LYS A 7 -7.18 -11.47 -9.18
CA LYS A 7 -6.01 -12.39 -9.11
C LYS A 7 -6.39 -13.82 -8.75
N GLY A 8 -7.69 -14.13 -8.62
CA GLY A 8 -8.20 -15.44 -8.21
C GLY A 8 -8.30 -15.60 -6.70
N ARG A 9 -9.11 -16.57 -6.27
CA ARG A 9 -9.41 -16.79 -4.83
C ARG A 9 -8.22 -17.28 -4.01
N ASP A 10 -7.26 -17.97 -4.63
CA ASP A 10 -6.03 -18.40 -3.97
C ASP A 10 -4.98 -17.30 -4.07
N LEU A 11 -4.73 -16.62 -2.96
CA LEU A 11 -3.74 -15.55 -2.85
C LEU A 11 -2.40 -16.01 -2.29
N ARG A 12 -2.25 -17.29 -1.96
CA ARG A 12 -1.01 -17.82 -1.38
C ARG A 12 0.16 -17.58 -2.33
N ARG A 13 1.25 -17.06 -1.75
CA ARG A 13 2.49 -16.73 -2.46
C ARG A 13 2.37 -15.63 -3.53
N LYS A 14 1.22 -14.96 -3.64
CA LYS A 14 1.16 -13.71 -4.39
C LYS A 14 1.81 -12.60 -3.60
N LYS A 15 2.60 -11.79 -4.27
CA LYS A 15 3.35 -10.68 -3.66
C LYS A 15 2.51 -9.40 -3.68
N ILE A 16 2.26 -8.84 -2.51
CA ILE A 16 1.72 -7.49 -2.38
C ILE A 16 2.80 -6.52 -1.88
N VAL A 17 2.90 -5.38 -2.55
CA VAL A 17 3.72 -4.27 -2.10
C VAL A 17 2.83 -3.19 -1.52
N VAL A 18 3.05 -2.85 -0.25
CA VAL A 18 2.49 -1.66 0.41
C VAL A 18 3.59 -0.62 0.43
N SER A 19 3.47 0.41 -0.41
CA SER A 19 4.50 1.42 -0.59
C SER A 19 4.03 2.79 -0.11
N TRP A 20 4.93 3.54 0.52
CA TRP A 20 4.75 4.97 0.64
C TRP A 20 4.72 5.60 -0.77
N ALA A 21 3.99 6.70 -0.90
CA ALA A 21 4.00 7.54 -2.09
C ALA A 21 4.10 9.01 -1.66
N TYR A 22 4.69 9.85 -2.52
CA TYR A 22 4.84 11.27 -2.27
C TYR A 22 3.47 11.95 -2.08
N ALA A 23 3.40 12.91 -1.18
CA ALA A 23 2.24 13.79 -1.01
C ALA A 23 2.68 15.18 -0.64
N ALA A 24 1.93 16.18 -1.08
CA ALA A 24 2.18 17.56 -0.70
C ALA A 24 1.75 17.89 0.74
N SER A 25 1.04 16.99 1.44
CA SER A 25 0.53 17.21 2.79
C SER A 25 1.14 16.25 3.80
N TYR A 26 1.61 16.81 4.91
CA TYR A 26 2.08 16.07 6.08
C TYR A 26 0.95 15.30 6.79
N GLN A 27 -0.28 15.80 6.76
CA GLN A 27 -1.41 15.26 7.53
C GLN A 27 -2.14 14.10 6.82
N LYS A 28 -1.40 13.10 6.34
CA LYS A 28 -2.00 11.89 5.75
C LYS A 28 -1.96 10.74 6.78
N PRO A 29 -3.08 10.02 7.02
CA PRO A 29 -3.16 9.00 8.06
C PRO A 29 -2.36 7.74 7.73
N ILE A 30 -1.81 7.10 8.77
CA ILE A 30 -1.06 5.83 8.70
C ILE A 30 -1.97 4.59 8.78
N SER A 31 -3.27 4.75 8.97
CA SER A 31 -4.21 3.65 9.22
C SER A 31 -4.29 2.64 8.09
N VAL A 32 -4.27 3.10 6.84
CA VAL A 32 -4.41 2.20 5.68
C VAL A 32 -3.21 1.28 5.50
N PRO A 33 -1.95 1.78 5.43
CA PRO A 33 -0.80 0.87 5.34
C PRO A 33 -0.74 -0.08 6.53
N GLN A 34 -1.05 0.37 7.75
CA GLN A 34 -1.08 -0.50 8.94
C GLN A 34 -2.14 -1.61 8.82
N SER A 35 -3.33 -1.29 8.33
CA SER A 35 -4.38 -2.29 8.10
C SER A 35 -3.97 -3.33 7.06
N LEU A 36 -3.31 -2.89 5.98
CA LEU A 36 -2.85 -3.80 4.91
C LEU A 36 -1.79 -4.76 5.41
N ILE A 37 -0.75 -4.27 6.10
CA ILE A 37 0.34 -5.15 6.58
C ILE A 37 -0.15 -6.16 7.63
N LEU A 38 -1.18 -5.83 8.42
CA LEU A 38 -1.79 -6.76 9.36
C LEU A 38 -2.65 -7.84 8.68
N GLN A 39 -3.31 -7.49 7.57
CA GLN A 39 -4.30 -8.38 6.98
C GLN A 39 -3.73 -9.28 5.88
N MET A 40 -2.84 -8.77 5.03
CA MET A 40 -2.42 -9.51 3.82
C MET A 40 -1.72 -10.84 4.11
N PRO A 41 -0.88 -10.97 5.15
CA PRO A 41 -0.34 -12.28 5.54
C PRO A 41 -1.41 -13.32 5.88
N ARG A 42 -2.55 -12.90 6.47
CA ARG A 42 -3.67 -13.80 6.82
C ARG A 42 -4.35 -14.43 5.60
N PHE A 43 -4.20 -13.82 4.42
CA PHE A 43 -4.65 -14.35 3.14
C PHE A 43 -3.55 -15.15 2.40
N GLY A 44 -2.40 -15.37 3.06
CA GLY A 44 -1.28 -16.12 2.50
C GLY A 44 -0.40 -15.35 1.52
N MET A 45 -0.55 -14.02 1.45
CA MET A 45 0.25 -13.18 0.58
C MET A 45 1.64 -12.89 1.17
N ASP A 46 2.65 -12.92 0.33
CA ASP A 46 3.97 -12.41 0.67
C ASP A 46 3.94 -10.87 0.61
N LEU A 47 4.39 -10.21 1.68
CA LEU A 47 4.27 -8.78 1.89
C LEU A 47 5.62 -8.08 1.77
N VAL A 48 5.66 -7.00 1.01
CA VAL A 48 6.76 -6.02 1.04
C VAL A 48 6.20 -4.67 1.51
N LEU A 49 6.78 -4.11 2.56
CA LEU A 49 6.53 -2.75 3.00
C LEU A 49 7.69 -1.86 2.55
N ALA A 50 7.40 -0.83 1.76
CA ALA A 50 8.41 0.10 1.25
C ALA A 50 8.11 1.54 1.67
N HIS A 51 9.08 2.22 2.27
CA HIS A 51 8.95 3.62 2.67
C HIS A 51 10.33 4.26 2.88
N PRO A 52 10.46 5.59 2.74
CA PRO A 52 11.66 6.27 3.19
C PRO A 52 11.82 6.16 4.71
N PRO A 53 13.03 6.27 5.27
CA PRO A 53 13.33 5.96 6.68
C PRO A 53 12.50 6.76 7.70
N GLU A 54 12.05 7.96 7.36
CA GLU A 54 11.29 8.83 8.25
C GLU A 54 9.78 8.50 8.31
N PHE A 55 9.25 7.74 7.33
CA PHE A 55 7.83 7.40 7.25
C PHE A 55 7.51 6.08 7.93
N LYS A 56 7.82 6.00 9.22
CA LYS A 56 7.64 4.81 10.05
C LYS A 56 6.15 4.53 10.31
N LEU A 57 5.83 3.25 10.51
CA LEU A 57 4.56 2.80 11.06
C LEU A 57 4.74 2.46 12.55
N MET A 58 3.64 2.33 13.28
CA MET A 58 3.66 2.08 14.73
C MET A 58 4.39 0.77 15.03
N PRO A 59 5.33 0.76 16.00
CA PRO A 59 6.14 -0.43 16.31
C PRO A 59 5.31 -1.65 16.66
N GLU A 60 4.26 -1.49 17.46
CA GLU A 60 3.35 -2.57 17.84
C GLU A 60 2.60 -3.18 16.66
N ILE A 61 2.28 -2.37 15.64
CA ILE A 61 1.66 -2.84 14.40
C ILE A 61 2.67 -3.60 13.54
N MET A 62 3.92 -3.12 13.50
CA MET A 62 5.00 -3.80 12.77
C MET A 62 5.30 -5.17 13.38
N GLU A 63 5.38 -5.27 14.71
CA GLU A 63 5.57 -6.53 15.44
C GLU A 63 4.41 -7.50 15.16
N ALA A 64 3.16 -7.03 15.30
CA ALA A 64 1.98 -7.84 15.03
C ALA A 64 1.93 -8.33 13.57
N ALA A 65 2.33 -7.51 12.59
CA ALA A 65 2.39 -7.89 11.18
C ALA A 65 3.45 -8.99 10.95
N GLN A 66 4.62 -8.88 11.58
CA GLN A 66 5.67 -9.91 11.51
C GLN A 66 5.20 -11.24 12.15
N GLU A 67 4.50 -11.18 13.28
CA GLU A 67 3.90 -12.35 13.91
C GLU A 67 2.84 -13.00 13.01
N GLN A 68 1.99 -12.22 12.36
CA GLN A 68 1.03 -12.74 11.39
C GLN A 68 1.75 -13.43 10.23
N ALA A 69 2.80 -12.81 9.67
CA ALA A 69 3.56 -13.41 8.59
C ALA A 69 4.18 -14.76 9.00
N LYS A 70 4.78 -14.85 10.19
CA LYS A 70 5.29 -16.10 10.76
C LYS A 70 4.18 -17.14 10.91
N LYS A 71 3.04 -16.75 11.51
CA LYS A 71 1.89 -17.63 11.77
C LYS A 71 1.31 -18.22 10.49
N TYR A 72 1.24 -17.45 9.41
CA TYR A 72 0.67 -17.87 8.14
C TYR A 72 1.71 -18.34 7.12
N HIS A 73 2.99 -18.45 7.54
CA HIS A 73 4.11 -18.90 6.71
C HIS A 73 4.29 -18.08 5.42
N THR A 74 4.14 -16.76 5.50
CA THR A 74 4.34 -15.80 4.41
C THR A 74 5.62 -15.00 4.58
N GLY A 75 6.15 -14.46 3.48
CA GLY A 75 7.25 -13.49 3.51
C GLY A 75 6.79 -12.15 4.07
N PHE A 76 7.66 -11.47 4.83
CA PHE A 76 7.51 -10.07 5.18
C PHE A 76 8.87 -9.38 5.06
N GLU A 77 9.01 -8.54 4.05
CA GLU A 77 10.21 -7.76 3.76
C GLU A 77 9.93 -6.28 4.01
N ILE A 78 10.93 -5.57 4.56
CA ILE A 78 10.86 -4.11 4.74
C ILE A 78 11.99 -3.49 3.93
N ILE A 79 11.63 -2.58 3.03
CA ILE A 79 12.57 -1.79 2.23
C ILE A 79 12.46 -0.33 2.71
N SER A 80 13.36 0.04 3.62
CA SER A 80 13.41 1.39 4.20
C SER A 80 14.63 2.14 3.67
N GLU A 81 14.57 2.54 2.41
CA GLU A 81 15.66 3.19 1.67
C GLU A 81 15.13 4.44 0.98
N PRO A 82 15.95 5.50 0.74
CA PRO A 82 15.51 6.73 0.08
C PRO A 82 14.94 6.53 -1.32
N HIS A 83 15.36 5.51 -2.06
CA HIS A 83 14.93 5.18 -3.43
C HIS A 83 14.42 3.73 -3.57
N GLY A 84 13.77 3.20 -2.53
CA GLY A 84 13.38 1.79 -2.45
C GLY A 84 12.14 1.38 -3.26
N MET A 85 11.37 2.32 -3.80
CA MET A 85 10.07 2.04 -4.43
C MET A 85 10.17 1.07 -5.62
N GLU A 86 11.07 1.31 -6.56
CA GLU A 86 11.23 0.46 -7.74
C GLU A 86 11.70 -0.96 -7.37
N LYS A 87 12.64 -1.06 -6.44
CA LYS A 87 13.11 -2.34 -5.89
C LYS A 87 11.98 -3.13 -5.25
N ALA A 88 11.09 -2.44 -4.52
CA ALA A 88 9.93 -3.07 -3.89
C ALA A 88 8.95 -3.64 -4.91
N PHE A 89 8.71 -2.91 -6.02
CA PHE A 89 7.74 -3.31 -7.05
C PHE A 89 8.15 -4.55 -7.83
N LYS A 90 9.45 -4.91 -7.81
CA LYS A 90 9.96 -6.05 -8.57
C LYS A 90 9.13 -7.32 -8.30
N ASP A 91 8.64 -7.94 -9.37
CA ASP A 91 7.86 -9.18 -9.37
C ASP A 91 6.56 -9.13 -8.51
N ALA A 92 6.02 -7.94 -8.23
CA ALA A 92 4.78 -7.79 -7.48
C ALA A 92 3.56 -8.26 -8.29
N ASP A 93 2.60 -8.90 -7.62
CA ASP A 93 1.26 -9.19 -8.16
C ASP A 93 0.30 -8.02 -7.90
N VAL A 94 0.51 -7.30 -6.80
CA VAL A 94 -0.32 -6.18 -6.35
C VAL A 94 0.57 -5.05 -5.87
N VAL A 95 0.35 -3.85 -6.41
CA VAL A 95 0.99 -2.61 -5.95
C VAL A 95 -0.06 -1.74 -5.28
N TYR A 96 0.12 -1.49 -4.00
CA TYR A 96 -0.70 -0.58 -3.20
C TYR A 96 0.18 0.57 -2.72
N ALA A 97 0.23 1.65 -3.48
CA ALA A 97 1.06 2.80 -3.15
C ALA A 97 0.19 3.97 -2.67
N LYS A 98 0.49 4.45 -1.45
CA LYS A 98 -0.28 5.50 -0.78
C LYS A 98 0.63 6.38 0.06
N SER A 99 0.34 7.67 0.10
CA SER A 99 1.01 8.60 1.01
C SER A 99 0.51 8.47 2.45
N TRP A 100 1.43 8.65 3.40
CA TRP A 100 1.14 8.88 4.83
C TRP A 100 2.18 9.81 5.44
N GLY A 101 1.83 10.45 6.56
CA GLY A 101 2.68 11.42 7.23
C GLY A 101 3.81 10.79 8.04
N ALA A 102 4.89 11.54 8.24
CA ALA A 102 6.01 11.16 9.11
C ALA A 102 5.70 11.43 10.60
N MET A 103 4.47 11.15 11.05
CA MET A 103 3.95 11.54 12.37
C MET A 103 4.67 10.86 13.55
N LEU A 104 5.36 9.75 13.31
CA LEU A 104 6.20 9.08 14.33
C LEU A 104 7.64 9.58 14.33
N THR A 105 7.98 10.49 13.43
CA THR A 105 9.31 11.09 13.30
C THR A 105 9.32 12.53 13.81
N THR A 106 8.27 13.31 13.49
CA THR A 106 8.10 14.68 13.95
C THR A 106 6.63 15.04 14.09
N GLU A 107 6.30 15.90 15.08
CA GLU A 107 4.98 16.49 15.26
C GLU A 107 4.90 17.89 14.62
N ASP A 108 6.05 18.47 14.21
CA ASP A 108 6.09 19.76 13.52
C ASP A 108 5.77 19.60 12.04
N ALA A 109 4.66 20.20 11.62
CA ALA A 109 4.20 20.18 10.24
C ALA A 109 5.20 20.80 9.25
N ASN A 110 5.97 21.83 9.66
CA ASN A 110 6.96 22.47 8.81
C ASN A 110 8.20 21.58 8.62
N GLU A 111 8.61 20.88 9.67
CA GLU A 111 9.66 19.87 9.58
C GLU A 111 9.20 18.69 8.73
N GLY A 112 7.97 18.22 8.95
CA GLY A 112 7.34 17.18 8.16
C GLY A 112 7.28 17.51 6.67
N ALA A 113 6.96 18.75 6.30
CA ALA A 113 6.98 19.20 4.91
C ALA A 113 8.39 19.16 4.31
N LYS A 114 9.42 19.56 5.05
CA LYS A 114 10.82 19.46 4.60
C LYS A 114 11.28 18.01 4.41
N ILE A 115 10.79 17.09 5.25
CA ILE A 115 11.06 15.66 5.11
C ILE A 115 10.41 15.13 3.83
N ILE A 116 9.15 15.43 3.60
CA ILE A 116 8.39 15.03 2.41
C ILE A 116 9.10 15.49 1.13
N ASP A 117 9.57 16.73 1.09
CA ASP A 117 10.21 17.33 -0.09
C ASP A 117 11.50 16.61 -0.57
N LYS A 118 12.11 15.79 0.29
CA LYS A 118 13.27 14.97 -0.08
C LYS A 118 12.92 13.81 -1.02
N TYR A 119 11.64 13.41 -1.08
CA TYR A 119 11.19 12.14 -1.66
C TYR A 119 10.16 12.32 -2.78
N LYS A 120 10.30 13.39 -3.58
CA LYS A 120 9.40 13.68 -4.72
C LYS A 120 9.42 12.63 -5.83
N ASP A 121 10.43 11.79 -5.86
CA ASP A 121 10.56 10.66 -6.78
C ASP A 121 9.73 9.42 -6.37
N TRP A 122 9.13 9.44 -5.18
CA TRP A 122 8.23 8.38 -4.72
C TRP A 122 6.81 8.53 -5.30
N ILE A 123 6.74 8.67 -6.60
CA ILE A 123 5.49 8.64 -7.37
C ILE A 123 5.39 7.29 -8.10
N THR A 124 4.20 6.69 -8.10
CA THR A 124 3.93 5.47 -8.88
C THR A 124 3.71 5.88 -10.34
N ASP A 125 4.66 5.60 -11.18
CA ASP A 125 4.64 5.85 -12.62
C ASP A 125 4.68 4.55 -13.43
N ALA A 126 4.42 4.63 -14.74
CA ALA A 126 4.44 3.47 -15.63
C ALA A 126 5.82 2.79 -15.69
N ARG A 127 6.92 3.53 -15.52
CA ARG A 127 8.28 2.97 -15.49
C ARG A 127 8.46 2.05 -14.27
N LYS A 128 8.04 2.50 -13.08
CA LYS A 128 8.12 1.71 -11.85
C LYS A 128 7.16 0.52 -11.89
N MET A 129 5.96 0.70 -12.44
CA MET A 129 5.01 -0.41 -12.62
C MET A 129 5.55 -1.52 -13.52
N LYS A 130 6.42 -1.23 -14.49
CA LYS A 130 7.10 -2.25 -15.32
C LYS A 130 8.04 -3.17 -14.53
N ALA A 131 8.44 -2.82 -13.31
CA ALA A 131 9.20 -3.72 -12.46
C ALA A 131 8.32 -4.81 -11.82
N ALA A 132 7.02 -4.59 -11.71
CA ALA A 132 6.04 -5.57 -11.28
C ALA A 132 5.74 -6.57 -12.42
N LYS A 133 4.94 -7.60 -12.14
CA LYS A 133 4.50 -8.54 -13.17
C LYS A 133 3.63 -7.86 -14.21
N ASP A 134 3.61 -8.37 -15.43
CA ASP A 134 2.84 -7.80 -16.54
C ASP A 134 1.34 -7.71 -16.23
N ASP A 135 0.82 -8.65 -15.45
CA ASP A 135 -0.57 -8.69 -14.99
C ASP A 135 -0.76 -8.08 -13.58
N ALA A 136 0.27 -7.38 -13.03
CA ALA A 136 0.16 -6.72 -11.74
C ALA A 136 -0.96 -5.68 -11.72
N ILE A 137 -1.71 -5.63 -10.61
CA ILE A 137 -2.76 -4.62 -10.42
C ILE A 137 -2.27 -3.48 -9.55
N TYR A 138 -2.70 -2.26 -9.88
CA TYR A 138 -2.54 -1.07 -9.06
C TYR A 138 -3.81 -0.81 -8.24
N MET A 139 -3.66 -0.58 -6.95
CA MET A 139 -4.74 -0.33 -5.99
C MET A 139 -4.50 0.95 -5.19
N HIS A 140 -5.58 1.63 -4.85
CA HIS A 140 -5.61 2.78 -3.96
C HIS A 140 -7.05 3.03 -3.48
N GLN A 141 -7.24 3.20 -2.17
CA GLN A 141 -8.57 3.34 -1.56
C GLN A 141 -9.31 4.65 -1.91
N LEU A 142 -8.71 5.54 -2.68
CA LEU A 142 -9.23 6.85 -3.01
C LEU A 142 -9.60 7.74 -1.76
N PRO A 143 -9.49 9.08 -1.87
CA PRO A 143 -8.96 9.79 -3.03
C PRO A 143 -7.44 9.63 -3.17
N ALA A 144 -6.95 9.64 -4.41
CA ALA A 144 -5.52 9.69 -4.72
C ALA A 144 -5.15 11.04 -5.32
N ASP A 145 -3.97 11.56 -4.99
CA ASP A 145 -3.46 12.79 -5.57
C ASP A 145 -2.78 12.46 -6.91
N ARG A 146 -3.52 12.69 -8.01
CA ARG A 146 -3.04 12.43 -9.38
C ARG A 146 -1.79 13.26 -9.68
N ASP A 147 -0.84 12.63 -10.37
CA ASP A 147 0.45 13.21 -10.75
C ASP A 147 1.31 13.68 -9.55
N VAL A 148 0.95 13.19 -8.35
CA VAL A 148 1.65 13.36 -7.09
C VAL A 148 1.94 11.99 -6.45
N GLU A 149 0.92 11.24 -6.01
CA GLU A 149 1.08 9.87 -5.50
C GLU A 149 1.27 8.86 -6.65
N VAL A 150 0.54 9.08 -7.73
CA VAL A 150 0.46 8.19 -8.90
C VAL A 150 0.21 9.01 -10.16
N THR A 151 0.86 8.65 -11.26
CA THR A 151 0.59 9.32 -12.55
C THR A 151 -0.80 9.00 -13.07
N SER A 152 -1.41 9.94 -13.78
CA SER A 152 -2.70 9.72 -14.45
C SER A 152 -2.68 8.53 -15.39
N GLU A 153 -1.54 8.25 -16.06
CA GLU A 153 -1.34 7.07 -16.92
C GLU A 153 -1.53 5.76 -16.16
N VAL A 154 -0.99 5.64 -14.93
CA VAL A 154 -1.15 4.43 -14.10
C VAL A 154 -2.55 4.38 -13.50
N MET A 155 -3.07 5.51 -13.02
CA MET A 155 -4.38 5.60 -12.40
C MET A 155 -5.52 5.18 -13.34
N ASP A 156 -5.44 5.58 -14.60
CA ASP A 156 -6.45 5.28 -15.62
C ASP A 156 -6.04 4.12 -16.55
N GLY A 157 -4.89 3.52 -16.28
CA GLY A 157 -4.35 2.41 -17.06
C GLY A 157 -5.12 1.09 -16.88
N PRO A 158 -4.90 0.12 -17.77
CA PRO A 158 -5.65 -1.14 -17.81
C PRO A 158 -5.44 -2.02 -16.56
N ASN A 159 -4.36 -1.81 -15.83
CA ASN A 159 -4.03 -2.56 -14.62
C ASN A 159 -4.52 -1.85 -13.34
N SER A 160 -5.13 -0.68 -13.45
CA SER A 160 -5.73 0.01 -12.32
C SER A 160 -7.08 -0.60 -11.97
N VAL A 161 -7.26 -0.93 -10.68
CA VAL A 161 -8.50 -1.49 -10.15
C VAL A 161 -9.06 -0.64 -9.01
N VAL A 162 -8.72 0.65 -9.01
CA VAL A 162 -9.11 1.59 -7.94
C VAL A 162 -10.61 1.77 -7.83
N PHE A 163 -11.33 1.74 -8.95
CA PHE A 163 -12.79 1.84 -8.95
C PHE A 163 -13.46 0.54 -8.51
N ASP A 164 -12.94 -0.62 -8.89
CA ASP A 164 -13.40 -1.92 -8.36
C ASP A 164 -13.18 -1.99 -6.84
N GLU A 165 -12.07 -1.46 -6.34
CA GLU A 165 -11.79 -1.37 -4.90
C GLU A 165 -12.81 -0.47 -4.20
N ALA A 166 -13.12 0.68 -4.79
CA ALA A 166 -14.11 1.61 -4.25
C ALA A 166 -15.53 0.99 -4.21
N GLU A 167 -15.94 0.27 -5.25
CA GLU A 167 -17.19 -0.46 -5.30
C GLU A 167 -17.26 -1.56 -4.22
N ASN A 168 -16.20 -2.33 -4.08
CA ASN A 168 -16.11 -3.41 -3.09
C ASN A 168 -16.23 -2.94 -1.64
N ARG A 169 -15.93 -1.67 -1.37
CA ARG A 169 -16.16 -1.06 -0.06
C ARG A 169 -17.66 -1.13 0.34
N LEU A 170 -18.56 -0.88 -0.60
CA LEU A 170 -20.01 -0.99 -0.36
C LEU A 170 -20.38 -2.42 0.03
N HIS A 171 -19.90 -3.41 -0.71
CA HIS A 171 -20.22 -4.83 -0.45
C HIS A 171 -19.66 -5.31 0.89
N ALA A 172 -18.42 -4.92 1.23
CA ALA A 172 -17.80 -5.25 2.51
C ALA A 172 -18.57 -4.64 3.70
N GLN A 173 -18.97 -3.38 3.60
CA GLN A 173 -19.74 -2.72 4.65
C GLN A 173 -21.13 -3.33 4.83
N LYS A 174 -21.83 -3.64 3.72
CA LYS A 174 -23.12 -4.36 3.79
C LYS A 174 -23.00 -5.70 4.50
N ALA A 175 -21.94 -6.46 4.21
CA ALA A 175 -21.71 -7.75 4.86
C ALA A 175 -21.49 -7.59 6.39
N VAL A 176 -20.69 -6.60 6.81
CA VAL A 176 -20.49 -6.29 8.23
C VAL A 176 -21.80 -5.90 8.90
N MET A 177 -22.59 -5.01 8.28
CA MET A 177 -23.88 -4.59 8.81
C MET A 177 -24.84 -5.78 8.94
N ALA A 178 -24.92 -6.65 7.95
CA ALA A 178 -25.76 -7.84 8.00
C ALA A 178 -25.38 -8.82 9.13
N LEU A 179 -24.09 -8.88 9.49
CA LEU A 179 -23.60 -9.75 10.57
C LEU A 179 -23.73 -9.14 11.98
N THR A 180 -23.86 -7.81 12.07
CA THR A 180 -23.83 -7.10 13.37
C THR A 180 -25.15 -6.45 13.76
N MET A 181 -26.08 -6.30 12.82
CA MET A 181 -27.37 -5.63 13.02
C MET A 181 -28.58 -6.61 12.96
N SER A 182 -28.34 -7.89 13.05
CA SER A 182 -29.37 -8.95 13.09
C SER A 182 -29.90 -9.18 14.50
#